data_5f690db44714d84e03a14e2d7c069809
#
_entry.id   5f690db44714d84e03a14e2d7c069809
#
_cell.length_a   1.000
_cell.length_b   1.000
_cell.length_c   1.000
_cell.angle_alpha   90.00
_cell.angle_beta   90.00
_cell.angle_gamma   90.00
#
_symmetry.space_group_name_H-M   'P 1'
#
loop_
_entity.id
_entity.type
_entity.pdbx_description
1 polymer ?
#
loop_
_entity_poly.entity_id
_entity_poly.type
_entity_poly.pdbx_seq_one_letter_code
_entity_poly.pdbx_strand_id
1 'polypeptide(L)'
;AFDAAGFYLSGCCIWKKQSLVLGRSPYQWQHEPCLYGWKKKGKHQWYTGRKESTIWEFDKPKKNGDHPTMKPIPLLAYPIQNSSMANSVVIDPFGGSGSTLIACEQSDRICYTIELDEKFCDVIVKRYIEQVGSSEGVTVQRDGATFRFKEVANVDN
;
A
#
# COMPACT_ATOMS: atom_id res chain seq x y z
N ALA A 1 -0.40 20.20 -7.22
CA ALA A 1 -0.36 19.56 -5.90
C ALA A 1 1.06 19.10 -5.54
N PHE A 2 1.70 18.21 -6.32
CA PHE A 2 3.01 17.58 -6.00
C PHE A 2 4.13 18.62 -5.79
N ASP A 3 4.32 19.55 -6.73
CA ASP A 3 5.30 20.63 -6.63
C ASP A 3 4.96 21.63 -5.52
N ALA A 4 3.70 21.99 -5.37
CA ALA A 4 3.23 22.91 -4.31
C ALA A 4 3.46 22.33 -2.90
N ALA A 5 3.50 21.00 -2.76
CA ALA A 5 3.87 20.32 -1.51
C ALA A 5 5.38 20.25 -1.27
N GLY A 6 6.20 20.88 -2.13
CA GLY A 6 7.66 20.96 -2.00
C GLY A 6 8.40 19.71 -2.47
N PHE A 7 7.79 18.90 -3.32
CA PHE A 7 8.45 17.76 -3.93
C PHE A 7 9.05 18.11 -5.29
N TYR A 8 10.18 17.49 -5.59
CA TYR A 8 10.76 17.42 -6.93
C TYR A 8 10.15 16.23 -7.65
N LEU A 9 9.53 16.45 -8.79
CA LEU A 9 9.00 15.38 -9.64
C LEU A 9 10.14 14.88 -10.53
N SER A 10 10.57 13.64 -10.29
CA SER A 10 11.64 12.99 -11.04
C SER A 10 11.11 12.18 -12.22
N GLY A 11 9.95 11.57 -12.09
CA GLY A 11 9.38 10.75 -13.15
C GLY A 11 7.92 10.40 -12.91
N CYS A 12 7.31 9.86 -13.96
CA CYS A 12 6.00 9.26 -13.92
C CYS A 12 6.13 7.78 -14.29
N CYS A 13 5.90 6.90 -13.33
CA CYS A 13 5.86 5.47 -13.56
C CYS A 13 4.43 5.08 -13.96
N ILE A 14 4.30 4.02 -14.74
CA ILE A 14 3.03 3.57 -15.29
C ILE A 14 2.80 2.11 -14.88
N TRP A 15 1.83 1.87 -14.04
CA TRP A 15 1.35 0.51 -13.85
C TRP A 15 0.45 0.11 -15.01
N LYS A 16 0.96 -0.75 -15.88
CA LYS A 16 0.20 -1.34 -16.99
C LYS A 16 -0.62 -2.52 -16.48
N LYS A 17 -1.93 -2.44 -16.64
CA LYS A 17 -2.88 -3.51 -16.26
C LYS A 17 -2.95 -4.58 -17.34
N GLN A 18 -3.26 -5.81 -16.97
CA GLN A 18 -3.48 -6.92 -17.90
C GLN A 18 -4.62 -6.66 -18.87
N SER A 19 -5.71 -6.05 -18.40
CA SER A 19 -6.90 -5.76 -19.17
C SER A 19 -7.30 -4.29 -19.07
N LEU A 20 -7.90 -3.77 -20.12
CA LEU A 20 -8.49 -2.45 -20.13
C LEU A 20 -9.71 -2.39 -19.20
N VAL A 21 -10.05 -1.19 -18.77
CA VAL A 21 -11.26 -0.89 -18.02
C VAL A 21 -12.22 -0.17 -18.96
N LEU A 22 -13.35 -0.79 -19.23
CA LEU A 22 -14.39 -0.21 -20.09
C LEU A 22 -14.93 1.07 -19.47
N GLY A 23 -14.95 2.13 -20.24
CA GLY A 23 -15.47 3.44 -19.88
C GLY A 23 -16.14 4.12 -21.08
N ARG A 24 -16.59 5.35 -20.90
CA ARG A 24 -17.27 6.13 -21.94
C ARG A 24 -16.32 6.81 -22.93
N SER A 25 -15.01 6.79 -22.64
CA SER A 25 -13.99 7.38 -23.52
C SER A 25 -13.75 6.51 -24.76
N PRO A 26 -13.42 7.09 -25.92
CA PRO A 26 -12.99 6.33 -27.11
C PRO A 26 -11.76 5.45 -26.84
N TYR A 27 -10.79 5.94 -26.06
CA TYR A 27 -9.65 5.16 -25.59
C TYR A 27 -9.93 4.62 -24.19
N GLN A 28 -9.76 3.32 -24.00
CA GLN A 28 -10.02 2.65 -22.72
C GLN A 28 -8.76 2.66 -21.84
N TRP A 29 -8.96 2.91 -20.54
CA TRP A 29 -7.86 2.96 -19.59
C TRP A 29 -7.30 1.56 -19.32
N GLN A 30 -5.99 1.39 -19.56
CA GLN A 30 -5.27 0.15 -19.27
C GLN A 30 -4.06 0.41 -18.35
N HIS A 31 -3.97 1.58 -17.75
CA HIS A 31 -2.85 1.93 -16.89
C HIS A 31 -3.26 2.85 -15.74
N GLU A 32 -2.40 2.92 -14.73
CA GLU A 32 -2.47 3.93 -13.68
C GLU A 32 -1.10 4.62 -13.57
N PRO A 33 -1.05 5.96 -13.56
CA PRO A 33 0.20 6.70 -13.35
C PRO A 33 0.57 6.71 -11.86
N CYS A 34 1.87 6.65 -11.59
CA CYS A 34 2.45 6.80 -10.27
C CYS A 34 3.55 7.86 -10.32
N LEU A 35 3.37 8.98 -9.66
CA LEU A 35 4.36 10.05 -9.62
C LEU A 35 5.51 9.66 -8.68
N TYR A 36 6.72 9.68 -9.20
CA TYR A 36 7.94 9.41 -8.45
C TYR A 36 8.72 10.69 -8.19
N GLY A 37 9.10 10.91 -6.94
CA GLY A 37 9.86 12.07 -6.56
C GLY A 37 10.22 12.10 -5.07
N TRP A 38 10.88 13.15 -4.63
CA TRP A 38 11.33 13.33 -3.26
C TRP A 38 11.26 14.79 -2.84
N LYS A 39 11.39 15.09 -1.55
CA LYS A 39 11.43 16.46 -1.04
C LYS A 39 12.60 17.23 -1.65
N LYS A 40 12.37 18.44 -2.17
CA LYS A 40 13.40 19.29 -2.81
C LYS A 40 14.63 19.52 -1.93
N LYS A 41 14.44 19.56 -0.60
CA LYS A 41 15.52 19.70 0.40
C LYS A 41 15.97 18.36 1.00
N GLY A 42 15.39 17.24 0.56
CA GLY A 42 15.73 15.90 1.04
C GLY A 42 16.81 15.24 0.19
N LYS A 43 17.40 14.18 0.74
CA LYS A 43 18.27 13.29 -0.04
C LYS A 43 17.44 12.27 -0.77
N HIS A 44 17.74 12.05 -2.03
CA HIS A 44 17.21 10.93 -2.80
C HIS A 44 17.78 9.62 -2.26
N GLN A 45 16.90 8.66 -1.99
CA GLN A 45 17.24 7.32 -1.54
C GLN A 45 16.91 6.33 -2.65
N TRP A 46 17.91 5.52 -3.06
CA TRP A 46 17.74 4.50 -4.08
C TRP A 46 18.66 3.31 -3.76
N TYR A 47 18.10 2.13 -3.62
CA TYR A 47 18.79 0.95 -3.08
C TYR A 47 18.94 -0.19 -4.08
N THR A 48 18.42 -0.04 -5.28
CA THR A 48 18.57 -0.99 -6.38
C THR A 48 19.44 -0.42 -7.50
N GLY A 49 19.65 -1.19 -8.56
CA GLY A 49 20.48 -0.78 -9.69
C GLY A 49 19.83 0.26 -10.60
N ARG A 50 20.42 0.49 -11.77
CA ARG A 50 19.94 1.46 -12.78
C ARG A 50 19.14 0.78 -13.90
N LYS A 51 18.59 -0.39 -13.67
CA LYS A 51 17.85 -1.18 -14.67
C LYS A 51 16.34 -1.12 -14.46
N GLU A 52 15.88 -0.43 -13.41
CA GLU A 52 14.46 -0.32 -13.08
C GLU A 52 13.71 0.53 -14.11
N SER A 53 12.58 0.01 -14.57
CA SER A 53 11.77 0.64 -15.61
C SER A 53 10.66 1.51 -15.01
N THR A 54 10.25 2.52 -15.76
CA THR A 54 9.04 3.29 -15.46
C THR A 54 7.75 2.58 -15.89
N ILE A 55 7.83 1.47 -16.60
CA ILE A 55 6.67 0.63 -16.96
C ILE A 55 6.65 -0.56 -16.02
N TRP A 56 5.57 -0.67 -15.25
CA TRP A 56 5.36 -1.70 -14.25
C TRP A 56 4.26 -2.64 -14.69
N GLU A 57 4.61 -3.92 -14.85
CA GLU A 57 3.68 -4.97 -15.26
C GLU A 57 3.49 -5.94 -14.09
N PHE A 58 2.42 -5.72 -13.32
CA PHE A 58 2.02 -6.56 -12.21
C PHE A 58 0.58 -6.99 -12.37
N ASP A 59 0.35 -8.27 -12.30
CA ASP A 59 -0.97 -8.87 -12.47
C ASP A 59 -1.87 -8.55 -11.27
N LYS A 60 -3.12 -8.21 -11.55
CA LYS A 60 -4.13 -8.16 -10.48
C LYS A 60 -4.32 -9.57 -9.92
N PRO A 61 -4.46 -9.71 -8.59
CA PRO A 61 -4.90 -10.97 -8.00
C PRO A 61 -6.20 -11.42 -8.67
N LYS A 62 -6.29 -12.70 -9.03
CA LYS A 62 -7.56 -13.28 -9.43
C LYS A 62 -8.56 -13.02 -8.32
N LYS A 63 -9.76 -12.54 -8.64
CA LYS A 63 -10.82 -12.19 -7.68
C LYS A 63 -10.95 -13.26 -6.59
N ASN A 64 -10.42 -12.99 -5.43
CA ASN A 64 -10.92 -13.55 -4.19
C ASN A 64 -12.02 -12.60 -3.71
N GLY A 65 -13.19 -13.09 -3.33
CA GLY A 65 -14.46 -12.39 -3.20
C GLY A 65 -14.52 -11.10 -2.35
N ASP A 66 -13.42 -10.66 -1.74
CA ASP A 66 -13.43 -9.67 -0.67
C ASP A 66 -13.14 -8.22 -1.09
N HIS A 67 -12.49 -7.96 -2.27
CA HIS A 67 -12.23 -6.57 -2.67
C HIS A 67 -12.06 -6.35 -4.18
N PRO A 68 -12.95 -5.58 -4.84
CA PRO A 68 -12.83 -5.25 -6.26
C PRO A 68 -11.69 -4.29 -6.60
N THR A 69 -11.13 -3.57 -5.61
CA THR A 69 -10.16 -2.48 -5.83
C THR A 69 -8.76 -2.76 -5.26
N MET A 70 -8.50 -3.98 -4.79
CA MET A 70 -7.22 -4.34 -4.18
C MET A 70 -6.05 -4.18 -5.17
N LYS A 71 -5.00 -3.46 -4.74
CA LYS A 71 -3.75 -3.36 -5.49
C LYS A 71 -2.93 -4.65 -5.29
N PRO A 72 -2.22 -5.14 -6.33
CA PRO A 72 -1.29 -6.26 -6.17
C PRO A 72 -0.20 -5.93 -5.14
N ILE A 73 0.07 -6.84 -4.21
CA ILE A 73 1.15 -6.66 -3.24
C ILE A 73 2.51 -6.46 -3.92
N PRO A 74 2.88 -7.22 -4.97
CA PRO A 74 4.15 -7.00 -5.67
C PRO A 74 4.28 -5.61 -6.30
N LEU A 75 3.17 -5.01 -6.77
CA LEU A 75 3.16 -3.64 -7.30
C LEU A 75 3.59 -2.62 -6.25
N LEU A 76 3.20 -2.82 -4.99
CA LEU A 76 3.54 -1.91 -3.89
C LEU A 76 4.91 -2.23 -3.30
N ALA A 77 5.26 -3.51 -3.20
CA ALA A 77 6.57 -3.94 -2.71
C ALA A 77 7.72 -3.42 -3.59
N TYR A 78 7.53 -3.37 -4.90
CA TYR A 78 8.54 -2.95 -5.86
C TYR A 78 9.09 -1.54 -5.59
N PRO A 79 8.30 -0.44 -5.57
CA PRO A 79 8.81 0.88 -5.25
C PRO A 79 9.29 1.02 -3.79
N ILE A 80 8.68 0.29 -2.85
CA ILE A 80 9.11 0.28 -1.45
C ILE A 80 10.54 -0.24 -1.33
N GLN A 81 10.85 -1.38 -1.96
CA GLN A 81 12.19 -1.97 -1.94
C GLN A 81 13.22 -1.12 -2.67
N ASN A 82 12.83 -0.46 -3.76
CA ASN A 82 13.74 0.42 -4.51
C ASN A 82 14.14 1.67 -3.71
N SER A 83 13.24 2.18 -2.86
CA SER A 83 13.40 3.49 -2.20
C SER A 83 13.58 3.41 -0.68
N SER A 84 13.61 2.21 -0.09
CA SER A 84 13.78 2.02 1.35
C SER A 84 14.61 0.78 1.67
N MET A 85 15.23 0.75 2.85
CA MET A 85 15.88 -0.44 3.41
C MET A 85 14.95 -1.14 4.41
N ALA A 86 15.32 -2.36 4.83
CA ALA A 86 14.67 -3.04 5.95
C ALA A 86 14.63 -2.10 7.19
N ASN A 87 13.56 -2.20 7.98
CA ASN A 87 13.25 -1.35 9.13
C ASN A 87 13.00 0.14 8.82
N SER A 88 12.95 0.53 7.54
CA SER A 88 12.53 1.88 7.16
C SER A 88 11.03 2.06 7.36
N VAL A 89 10.62 3.29 7.68
CA VAL A 89 9.20 3.66 7.81
C VAL A 89 8.61 3.98 6.44
N VAL A 90 7.47 3.37 6.16
CA VAL A 90 6.61 3.65 5.00
C VAL A 90 5.29 4.23 5.50
N ILE A 91 4.84 5.32 4.90
CA ILE A 91 3.58 5.98 5.27
C ILE A 91 2.60 5.85 4.11
N ASP A 92 1.41 5.33 4.39
CA ASP A 92 0.29 5.25 3.46
C ASP A 92 -0.95 5.93 4.07
N PRO A 93 -1.25 7.19 3.69
CA PRO A 93 -2.40 7.91 4.24
C PRO A 93 -3.75 7.46 3.68
N PHE A 94 -3.80 6.45 2.81
CA PHE A 94 -5.01 5.91 2.18
C PHE A 94 -4.97 4.39 2.15
N GLY A 95 -5.00 3.76 3.33
CA GLY A 95 -4.74 2.34 3.55
C GLY A 95 -5.60 1.38 2.71
N GLY A 96 -6.87 1.74 2.48
CA GLY A 96 -7.79 0.94 1.70
C GLY A 96 -7.90 -0.49 2.22
N SER A 97 -7.51 -1.46 1.41
CA SER A 97 -7.50 -2.87 1.82
C SER A 97 -6.21 -3.32 2.54
N GLY A 98 -5.27 -2.42 2.84
CA GLY A 98 -4.03 -2.73 3.56
C GLY A 98 -2.93 -3.39 2.73
N SER A 99 -2.99 -3.28 1.40
CA SER A 99 -1.96 -3.91 0.55
C SER A 99 -0.55 -3.36 0.80
N THR A 100 -0.43 -2.07 1.16
CA THR A 100 0.85 -1.46 1.56
C THR A 100 1.37 -2.07 2.85
N LEU A 101 0.51 -2.28 3.86
CA LEU A 101 0.89 -2.93 5.12
C LEU A 101 1.44 -4.33 4.87
N ILE A 102 0.76 -5.13 4.04
CA ILE A 102 1.21 -6.47 3.71
C ILE A 102 2.54 -6.44 2.94
N ALA A 103 2.71 -5.51 1.98
CA ALA A 103 3.97 -5.34 1.26
C ALA A 103 5.14 -4.97 2.19
N CYS A 104 4.88 -4.13 3.19
CA CYS A 104 5.85 -3.76 4.21
C CYS A 104 6.22 -4.94 5.10
N GLU A 105 5.25 -5.70 5.59
CA GLU A 105 5.46 -6.90 6.39
C GLU A 105 6.33 -7.91 5.64
N GLN A 106 5.99 -8.21 4.39
CA GLN A 106 6.75 -9.16 3.54
C GLN A 106 8.16 -8.69 3.19
N SER A 107 8.49 -7.44 3.43
CA SER A 107 9.77 -6.83 3.07
C SER A 107 10.51 -6.20 4.25
N ASP A 108 10.12 -6.52 5.48
CA ASP A 108 10.72 -6.03 6.73
C ASP A 108 10.70 -4.50 6.88
N ARG A 109 9.62 -3.84 6.46
CA ARG A 109 9.42 -2.40 6.64
C ARG A 109 8.35 -2.13 7.70
N ILE A 110 8.46 -0.98 8.35
CA ILE A 110 7.46 -0.50 9.31
C ILE A 110 6.42 0.30 8.53
N CYS A 111 5.15 -0.08 8.59
CA CYS A 111 4.06 0.63 7.91
C CYS A 111 3.25 1.47 8.89
N TYR A 112 3.08 2.75 8.58
CA TYR A 112 2.04 3.59 9.19
C TYR A 112 0.97 3.88 8.14
N THR A 113 -0.23 3.39 8.36
CA THR A 113 -1.36 3.61 7.46
C THR A 113 -2.51 4.31 8.15
N ILE A 114 -3.25 5.10 7.39
CA ILE A 114 -4.47 5.79 7.82
C ILE A 114 -5.59 5.33 6.89
N GLU A 115 -6.74 5.01 7.47
CA GLU A 115 -7.94 4.69 6.73
C GLU A 115 -9.14 5.36 7.39
N LEU A 116 -9.99 5.98 6.59
CA LEU A 116 -11.15 6.73 7.07
C LEU A 116 -12.37 5.83 7.30
N ASP A 117 -12.54 4.81 6.47
CA ASP A 117 -13.66 3.87 6.56
C ASP A 117 -13.33 2.77 7.57
N GLU A 118 -14.09 2.71 8.67
CA GLU A 118 -13.92 1.72 9.74
C GLU A 118 -14.00 0.28 9.24
N LYS A 119 -14.84 0.00 8.22
CA LYS A 119 -14.96 -1.33 7.62
C LYS A 119 -13.66 -1.75 6.91
N PHE A 120 -12.98 -0.80 6.28
CA PHE A 120 -11.67 -1.07 5.69
C PHE A 120 -10.60 -1.20 6.75
N CYS A 121 -10.69 -0.50 7.88
CA CYS A 121 -9.80 -0.73 9.02
C CYS A 121 -9.87 -2.19 9.50
N ASP A 122 -11.08 -2.74 9.64
CA ASP A 122 -11.28 -4.16 9.98
C ASP A 122 -10.66 -5.11 8.94
N VAL A 123 -10.81 -4.77 7.67
CA VAL A 123 -10.20 -5.56 6.57
C VAL A 123 -8.68 -5.55 6.66
N ILE A 124 -8.08 -4.38 6.91
CA ILE A 124 -6.63 -4.24 7.08
C ILE A 124 -6.14 -5.16 8.19
N VAL A 125 -6.78 -5.11 9.36
CA VAL A 125 -6.38 -5.91 10.54
C VAL A 125 -6.56 -7.41 10.29
N LYS A 126 -7.70 -7.83 9.72
CA LYS A 126 -7.97 -9.23 9.39
C LYS A 126 -6.93 -9.79 8.40
N ARG A 127 -6.64 -9.05 7.33
CA ARG A 127 -5.63 -9.45 6.34
C ARG A 127 -4.22 -9.50 6.93
N TYR A 128 -3.88 -8.58 7.83
CA TYR A 128 -2.60 -8.63 8.54
C TYR A 128 -2.50 -9.89 9.39
N ILE A 129 -3.53 -10.21 10.19
CA ILE A 129 -3.57 -11.43 11.00
C ILE A 129 -3.45 -12.69 10.14
N GLU A 130 -4.14 -12.74 9.00
CA GLU A 130 -4.02 -13.84 8.03
C GLU A 130 -2.58 -13.95 7.48
N GLN A 131 -1.95 -12.83 7.15
CA GLN A 131 -0.57 -12.80 6.63
C GLN A 131 0.44 -13.33 7.64
N VAL A 132 0.33 -12.91 8.91
CA VAL A 132 1.28 -13.29 9.97
C VAL A 132 0.89 -14.62 10.66
N GLY A 133 -0.30 -15.13 10.42
CA GLY A 133 -0.81 -16.37 10.98
C GLY A 133 -1.19 -16.31 12.47
N SER A 134 -1.19 -15.12 13.07
CA SER A 134 -1.49 -14.94 14.49
C SER A 134 -2.07 -13.56 14.78
N SER A 135 -3.02 -13.49 15.72
CA SER A 135 -3.47 -12.21 16.30
C SER A 135 -2.74 -11.86 17.61
N GLU A 136 -1.77 -12.68 18.03
CA GLU A 136 -0.89 -12.35 19.16
C GLU A 136 -0.05 -11.10 18.80
N GLY A 137 0.03 -10.15 19.71
CA GLY A 137 0.70 -8.87 19.44
C GLY A 137 -0.15 -7.82 18.70
N VAL A 138 -1.31 -8.17 18.16
CA VAL A 138 -2.25 -7.19 17.60
C VAL A 138 -3.04 -6.55 18.75
N THR A 139 -2.92 -5.24 18.86
CA THR A 139 -3.58 -4.44 19.91
C THR A 139 -4.45 -3.35 19.30
N VAL A 140 -5.49 -2.96 20.04
CA VAL A 140 -6.39 -1.86 19.73
C VAL A 140 -6.25 -0.80 20.80
N GLN A 141 -6.03 0.44 20.42
CA GLN A 141 -6.08 1.59 21.33
C GLN A 141 -7.40 2.33 21.14
N ARG A 142 -8.17 2.50 22.20
CA ARG A 142 -9.41 3.26 22.22
C ARG A 142 -9.50 4.05 23.54
N ASP A 143 -9.78 5.34 23.45
CA ASP A 143 -9.97 6.23 24.61
C ASP A 143 -8.82 6.18 25.65
N GLY A 144 -7.59 6.06 25.14
CA GLY A 144 -6.38 5.98 25.97
C GLY A 144 -6.10 4.62 26.61
N ALA A 145 -6.98 3.64 26.44
CA ALA A 145 -6.78 2.24 26.87
C ALA A 145 -6.28 1.36 25.73
N THR A 146 -5.48 0.36 26.06
CA THR A 146 -4.97 -0.65 25.09
C THR A 146 -5.60 -2.00 25.39
N PHE A 147 -6.17 -2.62 24.37
CA PHE A 147 -6.82 -3.93 24.42
C PHE A 147 -6.11 -4.91 23.49
N ARG A 148 -6.14 -6.19 23.77
CA ARG A 148 -5.77 -7.21 22.79
C ARG A 148 -6.89 -7.34 21.76
N PHE A 149 -6.53 -7.52 20.48
CA PHE A 149 -7.51 -7.65 19.40
C PHE A 149 -8.59 -8.71 19.70
N LYS A 150 -8.19 -9.87 20.25
CA LYS A 150 -9.12 -10.96 20.62
C LYS A 150 -10.19 -10.54 21.65
N GLU A 151 -9.89 -9.59 22.51
CA GLU A 151 -10.82 -9.12 23.55
C GLU A 151 -11.90 -8.21 22.97
N VAL A 152 -11.58 -7.48 21.90
CA VAL A 152 -12.49 -6.53 21.24
C VAL A 152 -13.29 -7.21 20.13
N ALA A 153 -12.70 -8.14 19.38
CA ALA A 153 -13.34 -8.82 18.27
C ALA A 153 -14.49 -9.76 18.66
N ASN A 154 -14.59 -10.13 19.94
CA ASN A 154 -15.65 -11.02 20.46
C ASN A 154 -16.86 -10.25 21.05
N VAL A 155 -16.87 -8.94 21.01
CA VAL A 155 -17.94 -8.11 21.60
C VAL A 155 -19.11 -7.88 20.61
N ASP A 156 -18.89 -8.13 19.31
CA ASP A 156 -19.87 -7.88 18.24
C ASP A 156 -20.51 -9.17 17.67
N ASN A 157 -20.59 -10.24 18.46
CA ASN A 157 -21.35 -11.48 18.15
C ASN A 157 -22.59 -11.62 19.00
#